data_ce6a337fd685404fa7932d3e5a25fac5
#
_entry.id   ce6a337fd685404fa7932d3e5a25fac5
#
_cell.length_a   1.000
_cell.length_b   1.000
_cell.length_c   1.000
_cell.angle_alpha   90.00
_cell.angle_beta   90.00
_cell.angle_gamma   90.00
#
_symmetry.space_group_name_H-M   'P 1'
#
loop_
_entity.id
_entity.type
_entity.pdbx_description
1 polymer ?
#
loop_
_entity_poly.entity_id
_entity_poly.type
_entity_poly.pdbx_seq_one_letter_code
_entity_poly.pdbx_strand_id
1 'polypeptide(L)'
;MLVIPCCFALAQPDGFTALFNGKNLEGWWGLGTENPAIWMNLSEGELSKKKQDSLADIKKHWHVENSELVNDGQGLYLTTENNFRNFELLLEYKTVSLADSGIYLRGMPQVQIWDTTEEGGKWRFGAEHGSGGLWNNRPKEGWKPLVHADKPFGEWNHFQIIMRGDRVTVVFNEKLVVDNVHLVNYWAKKGPVVEKGPIQLQTHGGEIRWKDIFLRELLE
;
A
#
# COMPACT_ATOMS: atom_id res chain seq x y z
N MET A 1 28.89 -24.84 7.97
CA MET A 1 27.59 -24.93 8.66
C MET A 1 26.79 -23.69 8.24
N LEU A 2 25.88 -23.87 7.26
CA LEU A 2 25.03 -22.75 6.79
C LEU A 2 23.95 -22.52 7.85
N VAL A 3 23.99 -21.37 8.49
CA VAL A 3 22.87 -20.89 9.31
C VAL A 3 21.86 -20.28 8.33
N ILE A 4 20.83 -21.05 8.01
CA ILE A 4 19.67 -20.51 7.27
C ILE A 4 18.93 -19.60 8.26
N PRO A 5 18.82 -18.29 8.01
CA PRO A 5 18.00 -17.43 8.85
C PRO A 5 16.54 -17.88 8.68
N CYS A 6 15.98 -18.44 9.74
CA CYS A 6 14.56 -18.74 9.79
C CYS A 6 13.81 -17.39 9.86
N CYS A 7 13.31 -16.91 8.73
CA CYS A 7 12.38 -15.78 8.71
C CYS A 7 11.07 -16.25 9.36
N PHE A 8 10.92 -15.97 10.66
CA PHE A 8 9.61 -16.10 11.30
C PHE A 8 8.73 -14.99 10.76
N ALA A 9 7.64 -15.34 10.08
CA ALA A 9 6.52 -14.41 9.89
C ALA A 9 6.06 -13.95 11.28
N LEU A 10 5.77 -12.67 11.44
CA LEU A 10 5.19 -12.17 12.69
C LEU A 10 3.88 -12.92 12.94
N ALA A 11 3.69 -13.37 14.19
CA ALA A 11 2.40 -13.92 14.57
C ALA A 11 1.34 -12.82 14.38
N GLN A 12 0.19 -13.19 13.80
CA GLN A 12 -0.93 -12.26 13.62
C GLN A 12 -1.27 -11.58 14.95
N PRO A 13 -1.24 -10.22 15.01
CA PRO A 13 -1.55 -9.51 16.25
C PRO A 13 -3.01 -9.70 16.66
N ASP A 14 -3.29 -9.67 17.96
CA ASP A 14 -4.64 -9.81 18.50
C ASP A 14 -5.59 -8.75 17.93
N GLY A 15 -6.75 -9.19 17.47
CA GLY A 15 -7.78 -8.33 16.88
C GLY A 15 -7.53 -7.92 15.43
N PHE A 16 -6.46 -8.37 14.79
CA PHE A 16 -6.21 -8.16 13.37
C PHE A 16 -6.60 -9.37 12.53
N THR A 17 -6.91 -9.13 11.26
CA THR A 17 -7.12 -10.15 10.24
C THR A 17 -5.99 -10.08 9.24
N ALA A 18 -5.42 -11.22 8.84
CA ALA A 18 -4.42 -11.28 7.80
C ALA A 18 -5.08 -11.02 6.43
N LEU A 19 -4.61 -10.00 5.71
CA LEU A 19 -5.01 -9.75 4.32
C LEU A 19 -4.22 -10.60 3.33
N PHE A 20 -3.03 -11.03 3.71
CA PHE A 20 -2.19 -11.95 2.95
C PHE A 20 -1.94 -13.23 3.78
N ASN A 21 -2.20 -14.38 3.18
CA ASN A 21 -2.11 -15.69 3.85
C ASN A 21 -0.71 -16.32 3.82
N GLY A 22 0.28 -15.65 3.21
CA GLY A 22 1.65 -16.14 3.07
C GLY A 22 1.83 -17.29 2.04
N LYS A 23 0.78 -17.65 1.29
CA LYS A 23 0.78 -18.85 0.41
C LYS A 23 0.38 -18.57 -1.02
N ASN A 24 -0.60 -17.70 -1.26
CA ASN A 24 -1.16 -17.42 -2.57
C ASN A 24 -1.82 -16.04 -2.61
N LEU A 25 -2.40 -15.69 -3.76
CA LEU A 25 -3.07 -14.41 -4.02
C LEU A 25 -4.58 -14.44 -3.73
N GLU A 26 -5.06 -15.38 -2.93
CA GLU A 26 -6.46 -15.46 -2.53
C GLU A 26 -6.89 -14.20 -1.76
N GLY A 27 -8.06 -13.65 -2.09
CA GLY A 27 -8.54 -12.39 -1.52
C GLY A 27 -8.03 -11.13 -2.24
N TRP A 28 -7.31 -11.32 -3.37
CA TRP A 28 -6.73 -10.23 -4.15
C TRP A 28 -7.08 -10.32 -5.65
N TRP A 29 -7.17 -9.17 -6.30
CA TRP A 29 -7.37 -9.00 -7.73
C TRP A 29 -6.59 -7.80 -8.25
N GLY A 30 -6.64 -7.50 -9.56
CA GLY A 30 -5.84 -6.44 -10.18
C GLY A 30 -6.66 -5.21 -10.53
N LEU A 31 -6.14 -4.02 -10.16
CA LEU A 31 -6.73 -2.74 -10.56
C LEU A 31 -5.59 -1.73 -10.80
N GLY A 32 -5.80 -0.80 -11.72
CA GLY A 32 -4.89 0.33 -11.92
C GLY A 32 -5.24 1.53 -11.04
N THR A 33 -4.67 2.70 -11.39
CA THR A 33 -5.10 3.97 -10.82
C THR A 33 -6.46 4.35 -11.42
N GLU A 34 -7.53 3.88 -10.82
CA GLU A 34 -8.90 4.07 -11.28
C GLU A 34 -9.77 4.69 -10.20
N ASN A 35 -10.69 5.58 -10.61
CA ASN A 35 -11.59 6.24 -9.67
C ASN A 35 -12.55 5.24 -9.00
N PRO A 36 -12.48 5.04 -7.67
CA PRO A 36 -13.37 4.12 -6.96
C PRO A 36 -14.86 4.44 -7.18
N ALA A 37 -15.22 5.71 -7.26
CA ALA A 37 -16.60 6.14 -7.50
C ALA A 37 -17.16 5.64 -8.85
N ILE A 38 -16.32 5.23 -9.79
CA ILE A 38 -16.74 4.67 -11.08
C ILE A 38 -16.86 3.14 -10.98
N TRP A 39 -15.76 2.46 -10.69
CA TRP A 39 -15.76 1.00 -10.76
C TRP A 39 -16.52 0.32 -9.62
N MET A 40 -16.65 0.96 -8.44
CA MET A 40 -17.48 0.43 -7.34
C MET A 40 -18.99 0.53 -7.61
N ASN A 41 -19.40 1.29 -8.61
CA ASN A 41 -20.80 1.42 -9.06
C ASN A 41 -21.12 0.53 -10.26
N LEU A 42 -20.20 -0.30 -10.72
CA LEU A 42 -20.48 -1.33 -11.73
C LEU A 42 -21.49 -2.35 -11.19
N SER A 43 -22.29 -2.94 -12.08
CA SER A 43 -23.11 -4.08 -11.72
C SER A 43 -22.23 -5.23 -11.20
N GLU A 44 -22.83 -6.12 -10.40
CA GLU A 44 -22.12 -7.29 -9.86
C GLU A 44 -21.44 -8.12 -10.96
N GLY A 45 -22.13 -8.32 -12.09
CA GLY A 45 -21.59 -9.06 -13.24
C GLY A 45 -20.41 -8.35 -13.90
N GLU A 46 -20.48 -7.03 -14.09
CA GLU A 46 -19.40 -6.26 -14.68
C GLU A 46 -18.17 -6.21 -13.74
N LEU A 47 -18.39 -6.04 -12.44
CA LEU A 47 -17.33 -6.05 -11.46
C LEU A 47 -16.67 -7.43 -11.37
N SER A 48 -17.46 -8.50 -11.34
CA SER A 48 -16.96 -9.87 -11.35
C SER A 48 -16.11 -10.15 -12.59
N LYS A 49 -16.60 -9.75 -13.77
CA LYS A 49 -15.83 -9.86 -15.02
C LYS A 49 -14.52 -9.08 -14.96
N LYS A 50 -14.56 -7.81 -14.50
CA LYS A 50 -13.36 -6.98 -14.36
C LYS A 50 -12.33 -7.62 -13.45
N LYS A 51 -12.74 -8.17 -12.32
CA LYS A 51 -11.86 -8.92 -11.40
C LYS A 51 -11.26 -10.15 -12.10
N GLN A 52 -12.08 -10.96 -12.76
CA GLN A 52 -11.65 -12.16 -13.46
C GLN A 52 -10.64 -11.84 -14.58
N ASP A 53 -10.90 -10.82 -15.38
CA ASP A 53 -10.03 -10.38 -16.48
C ASP A 53 -8.65 -9.92 -15.97
N SER A 54 -8.58 -9.37 -14.74
CA SER A 54 -7.32 -8.89 -14.15
C SER A 54 -6.38 -10.00 -13.67
N LEU A 55 -6.90 -11.21 -13.42
CA LEU A 55 -6.12 -12.29 -12.80
C LEU A 55 -4.95 -12.78 -13.66
N ALA A 56 -5.05 -12.67 -14.98
CA ALA A 56 -3.97 -13.05 -15.89
C ALA A 56 -2.75 -12.13 -15.73
N ASP A 57 -2.99 -10.81 -15.62
CA ASP A 57 -1.95 -9.82 -15.38
C ASP A 57 -1.34 -10.00 -13.98
N ILE A 58 -2.18 -10.12 -12.95
CA ILE A 58 -1.72 -10.35 -11.57
C ILE A 58 -0.81 -11.57 -11.47
N LYS A 59 -1.21 -12.71 -12.04
CA LYS A 59 -0.40 -13.94 -12.01
C LYS A 59 0.92 -13.83 -12.76
N LYS A 60 1.03 -12.90 -13.69
CA LYS A 60 2.26 -12.65 -14.44
C LYS A 60 3.27 -11.82 -13.65
N HIS A 61 2.79 -10.85 -12.86
CA HIS A 61 3.61 -9.81 -12.23
C HIS A 61 3.70 -9.95 -10.69
N TRP A 62 2.83 -10.76 -10.10
CA TRP A 62 2.79 -11.02 -8.66
C TRP A 62 2.90 -12.52 -8.38
N HIS A 63 3.75 -12.88 -7.45
CA HIS A 63 3.89 -14.25 -6.98
C HIS A 63 4.22 -14.30 -5.49
N VAL A 64 4.19 -15.50 -4.93
CA VAL A 64 4.58 -15.73 -3.53
C VAL A 64 5.88 -16.54 -3.50
N GLU A 65 6.86 -16.03 -2.79
CA GLU A 65 8.16 -16.67 -2.57
C GLU A 65 8.54 -16.56 -1.10
N ASN A 66 8.85 -17.67 -0.44
CA ASN A 66 9.24 -17.73 0.99
C ASN A 66 8.27 -17.00 1.93
N SER A 67 6.97 -17.13 1.68
CA SER A 67 5.89 -16.40 2.39
C SER A 67 5.93 -14.87 2.22
N GLU A 68 6.70 -14.37 1.28
CA GLU A 68 6.72 -12.98 0.83
C GLU A 68 5.87 -12.85 -0.44
N LEU A 69 5.10 -11.78 -0.52
CA LEU A 69 4.39 -11.37 -1.72
C LEU A 69 5.33 -10.50 -2.55
N VAL A 70 5.61 -10.89 -3.78
CA VAL A 70 6.63 -10.27 -4.64
C VAL A 70 5.98 -9.68 -5.89
N ASN A 71 6.31 -8.43 -6.20
CA ASN A 71 5.99 -7.78 -7.46
C ASN A 71 7.27 -7.41 -8.21
N ASP A 72 7.28 -7.63 -9.52
CA ASP A 72 8.41 -7.34 -10.40
C ASP A 72 8.51 -5.86 -10.83
N GLY A 73 7.70 -4.99 -10.26
CA GLY A 73 7.62 -3.56 -10.60
C GLY A 73 6.69 -3.24 -11.77
N GLN A 74 5.94 -4.23 -12.29
CA GLN A 74 5.07 -4.09 -13.45
C GLN A 74 3.66 -4.63 -13.17
N GLY A 75 2.75 -4.42 -14.11
CA GLY A 75 1.39 -4.95 -14.08
C GLY A 75 0.41 -4.10 -13.26
N LEU A 76 -0.73 -4.68 -12.97
CA LEU A 76 -1.79 -4.06 -12.17
C LEU A 76 -1.43 -4.07 -10.68
N TYR A 77 -2.00 -3.14 -9.93
CA TYR A 77 -1.87 -3.07 -8.48
C TYR A 77 -2.63 -4.22 -7.83
N LEU A 78 -2.04 -4.83 -6.82
CA LEU A 78 -2.72 -5.86 -6.05
C LEU A 78 -3.75 -5.21 -5.13
N THR A 79 -5.01 -5.54 -5.32
CA THR A 79 -6.18 -4.89 -4.72
C THR A 79 -6.96 -5.89 -3.88
N THR A 80 -7.31 -5.56 -2.65
CA THR A 80 -8.12 -6.44 -1.80
C THR A 80 -9.52 -6.63 -2.38
N GLU A 81 -10.09 -7.83 -2.25
CA GLU A 81 -11.50 -8.09 -2.60
C GLU A 81 -12.46 -7.37 -1.65
N ASN A 82 -12.07 -7.28 -0.38
CA ASN A 82 -12.83 -6.59 0.65
C ASN A 82 -12.58 -5.07 0.62
N ASN A 83 -13.61 -4.34 1.01
CA ASN A 83 -13.57 -2.90 1.21
C ASN A 83 -13.61 -2.58 2.70
N PHE A 84 -12.89 -1.53 3.12
CA PHE A 84 -12.74 -1.12 4.51
C PHE A 84 -13.14 0.35 4.70
N ARG A 85 -13.72 0.70 5.86
CA ARG A 85 -14.12 2.08 6.22
C ARG A 85 -13.07 2.73 7.11
N ASN A 86 -13.10 2.40 8.39
CA ASN A 86 -12.11 2.83 9.37
C ASN A 86 -11.24 1.64 9.72
N PHE A 87 -9.94 1.80 9.69
CA PHE A 87 -9.04 0.67 9.89
C PHE A 87 -7.69 1.10 10.45
N GLU A 88 -7.01 0.12 11.01
CA GLU A 88 -5.58 0.11 11.26
C GLU A 88 -4.96 -0.99 10.41
N LEU A 89 -4.00 -0.61 9.58
CA LEU A 89 -3.26 -1.49 8.66
C LEU A 89 -1.81 -1.58 9.13
N LEU A 90 -1.33 -2.78 9.33
CA LEU A 90 0.08 -3.10 9.56
C LEU A 90 0.59 -3.83 8.34
N LEU A 91 1.79 -3.50 7.89
CA LEU A 91 2.46 -4.24 6.84
C LEU A 91 3.96 -3.99 6.84
N GLU A 92 4.70 -4.94 6.30
CA GLU A 92 6.12 -4.79 6.04
C GLU A 92 6.41 -4.84 4.54
N TYR A 93 7.38 -4.03 4.11
CA TYR A 93 7.88 -4.07 2.74
C TYR A 93 9.41 -3.93 2.71
N LYS A 94 10.02 -4.42 1.64
CA LYS A 94 11.40 -4.12 1.27
C LYS A 94 11.49 -3.87 -0.24
N THR A 95 12.41 -3.01 -0.63
CA THR A 95 12.61 -2.60 -2.02
C THR A 95 14.06 -2.73 -2.44
N VAL A 96 14.27 -2.53 -3.73
CA VAL A 96 15.56 -2.36 -4.38
C VAL A 96 15.77 -0.91 -4.80
N SER A 97 16.97 -0.55 -5.24
CA SER A 97 17.23 0.76 -5.87
C SER A 97 16.30 1.01 -7.05
N LEU A 98 15.93 2.26 -7.29
CA LEU A 98 15.01 2.77 -8.31
C LEU A 98 13.55 2.33 -8.13
N ALA A 99 13.21 1.66 -7.03
CA ALA A 99 11.83 1.27 -6.76
C ALA A 99 10.92 2.48 -6.51
N ASP A 100 9.70 2.37 -6.98
CA ASP A 100 8.60 3.29 -6.69
C ASP A 100 7.33 2.49 -6.48
N SER A 101 6.59 2.82 -5.45
CA SER A 101 5.37 2.12 -5.05
C SER A 101 4.52 2.99 -4.14
N GLY A 102 3.51 2.41 -3.54
CA GLY A 102 2.67 3.05 -2.55
C GLY A 102 1.51 2.18 -2.09
N ILE A 103 0.83 2.65 -1.07
CA ILE A 103 -0.33 1.98 -0.52
C ILE A 103 -1.53 2.91 -0.72
N TYR A 104 -2.53 2.44 -1.49
CA TYR A 104 -3.77 3.17 -1.69
C TYR A 104 -4.74 2.83 -0.56
N LEU A 105 -5.33 3.85 0.00
CA LEU A 105 -6.28 3.76 1.10
C LEU A 105 -7.68 3.99 0.55
N ARG A 106 -8.55 2.97 0.59
CA ARG A 106 -9.89 2.98 -0.03
C ARG A 106 -9.84 3.29 -1.54
N GLY A 107 -8.80 2.82 -2.24
CA GLY A 107 -8.59 3.13 -3.65
C GLY A 107 -8.15 4.58 -3.93
N MET A 108 -7.85 5.37 -2.89
CA MET A 108 -7.27 6.72 -3.03
C MET A 108 -5.75 6.66 -2.95
N PRO A 109 -5.01 7.24 -3.90
CA PRO A 109 -3.57 7.36 -3.82
C PRO A 109 -3.18 8.36 -2.73
N GLN A 110 -2.11 8.23 -2.09
CA GLN A 110 -1.34 7.05 -1.66
C GLN A 110 -0.44 7.43 -0.49
N VAL A 111 -0.15 6.48 0.38
CA VAL A 111 1.02 6.52 1.24
C VAL A 111 2.20 6.13 0.35
N GLN A 112 3.12 7.07 0.13
CA GLN A 112 4.17 6.93 -0.87
C GLN A 112 5.32 6.04 -0.39
N ILE A 113 5.86 5.23 -1.30
CA ILE A 113 7.11 4.48 -1.15
C ILE A 113 7.97 4.77 -2.37
N TRP A 114 9.25 5.09 -2.17
CA TRP A 114 10.18 5.32 -3.27
C TRP A 114 11.65 5.14 -2.88
N ASP A 115 12.51 5.16 -3.91
CA ASP A 115 13.93 5.36 -3.72
C ASP A 115 14.18 6.81 -3.30
N THR A 116 14.67 6.99 -2.08
CA THR A 116 14.89 8.29 -1.46
C THR A 116 16.28 8.86 -1.75
N THR A 117 17.11 8.13 -2.51
CA THR A 117 18.44 8.57 -2.91
C THR A 117 18.40 9.53 -4.08
N GLU A 118 19.49 10.26 -4.33
CA GLU A 118 19.59 11.14 -5.49
C GLU A 118 19.58 10.35 -6.79
N GLU A 119 20.21 9.17 -6.80
CA GLU A 119 20.23 8.23 -7.91
C GLU A 119 18.83 7.74 -8.29
N GLY A 120 17.89 7.69 -7.36
CA GLY A 120 16.47 7.42 -7.59
C GLY A 120 15.80 8.43 -8.52
N GLY A 121 16.40 9.62 -8.69
CA GLY A 121 16.00 10.65 -9.64
C GLY A 121 14.65 11.32 -9.34
N LYS A 122 14.12 11.14 -8.13
CA LYS A 122 12.78 11.62 -7.74
C LYS A 122 12.78 12.76 -6.72
N TRP A 123 13.92 13.33 -6.41
CA TRP A 123 14.01 14.49 -5.49
C TRP A 123 13.16 15.67 -5.95
N ARG A 124 13.06 15.94 -7.26
CA ARG A 124 12.14 16.97 -7.79
C ARG A 124 10.67 16.75 -7.41
N PHE A 125 10.30 15.53 -6.98
CA PHE A 125 8.97 15.17 -6.51
C PHE A 125 8.87 15.12 -4.99
N GLY A 126 9.98 15.23 -4.26
CA GLY A 126 10.05 15.24 -2.81
C GLY A 126 10.58 13.94 -2.18
N ALA A 127 11.19 13.03 -2.97
CA ALA A 127 11.68 11.75 -2.47
C ALA A 127 12.80 11.91 -1.41
N GLU A 128 13.56 13.01 -1.43
CA GLU A 128 14.58 13.35 -0.43
C GLU A 128 14.03 13.49 0.98
N HIS A 129 12.71 13.66 1.11
CA HIS A 129 12.05 13.74 2.43
C HIS A 129 11.73 12.38 3.04
N GLY A 130 11.82 11.29 2.27
CA GLY A 130 11.49 9.93 2.72
C GLY A 130 10.16 9.40 2.21
N SER A 131 9.91 8.12 2.48
CA SER A 131 8.64 7.44 2.25
C SER A 131 7.61 7.74 3.36
N GLY A 132 6.36 7.35 3.16
CA GLY A 132 5.29 7.43 4.15
C GLY A 132 4.42 8.69 4.07
N GLY A 133 4.79 9.70 3.30
CA GLY A 133 3.95 10.88 3.08
C GLY A 133 2.71 10.60 2.21
N LEU A 134 1.67 11.41 2.34
CA LEU A 134 0.47 11.39 1.50
C LEU A 134 0.72 12.20 0.23
N TRP A 135 1.53 11.69 -0.67
CA TRP A 135 2.09 12.46 -1.79
C TRP A 135 1.05 13.19 -2.64
N ASN A 136 -0.10 12.58 -2.87
CA ASN A 136 -1.18 13.19 -3.67
C ASN A 136 -1.93 14.32 -2.94
N ASN A 137 -1.65 14.56 -1.66
CA ASN A 137 -2.10 15.74 -0.94
C ASN A 137 -1.40 17.03 -1.40
N ARG A 138 -0.27 16.91 -2.12
CA ARG A 138 0.54 18.06 -2.58
C ARG A 138 -0.32 19.16 -3.21
N PRO A 139 -0.07 20.45 -2.84
CA PRO A 139 0.91 20.95 -1.88
C PRO A 139 0.40 21.08 -0.43
N LYS A 140 -0.72 20.44 -0.09
CA LYS A 140 -1.33 20.51 1.23
C LYS A 140 -0.55 19.70 2.29
N GLU A 141 -1.03 19.78 3.54
CA GLU A 141 -0.47 19.08 4.67
C GLU A 141 -0.32 17.56 4.42
N GLY A 142 0.71 16.98 5.01
CA GLY A 142 0.99 15.54 5.01
C GLY A 142 1.58 14.99 3.70
N TRP A 143 1.77 15.80 2.65
CA TRP A 143 2.37 15.30 1.42
C TRP A 143 3.86 14.93 1.58
N LYS A 144 4.54 15.60 2.49
CA LYS A 144 5.88 15.22 2.96
C LYS A 144 5.76 14.51 4.29
N PRO A 145 6.57 13.47 4.54
CA PRO A 145 6.69 12.92 5.88
C PRO A 145 7.31 13.93 6.85
N LEU A 146 6.93 13.86 8.12
CA LEU A 146 7.48 14.72 9.19
C LEU A 146 8.97 14.46 9.43
N VAL A 147 9.43 13.23 9.14
CA VAL A 147 10.81 12.80 9.31
C VAL A 147 11.15 11.72 8.30
N HIS A 148 12.38 11.71 7.80
CA HIS A 148 12.91 10.62 7.00
C HIS A 148 13.15 9.40 7.91
N ALA A 149 12.55 8.27 7.58
CA ALA A 149 12.60 7.07 8.41
C ALA A 149 12.88 5.79 7.62
N ASP A 150 13.21 5.88 6.34
CA ASP A 150 13.51 4.75 5.47
C ASP A 150 14.74 3.98 5.95
N LYS A 151 14.68 2.66 5.85
CA LYS A 151 15.83 1.77 6.02
C LYS A 151 16.52 1.53 4.67
N PRO A 152 17.78 1.06 4.68
CA PRO A 152 18.51 0.68 3.47
C PRO A 152 17.73 -0.32 2.60
N PHE A 153 18.01 -0.33 1.29
CA PHE A 153 17.44 -1.31 0.37
C PHE A 153 17.72 -2.75 0.85
N GLY A 154 16.75 -3.62 0.66
CA GLY A 154 16.79 -5.01 1.11
C GLY A 154 16.45 -5.22 2.58
N GLU A 155 16.32 -4.17 3.38
CA GLU A 155 15.84 -4.24 4.75
C GLU A 155 14.31 -4.08 4.82
N TRP A 156 13.69 -4.74 5.80
CA TRP A 156 12.26 -4.65 6.03
C TRP A 156 11.90 -3.33 6.69
N ASN A 157 11.07 -2.56 6.02
CA ASN A 157 10.41 -1.36 6.53
C ASN A 157 9.02 -1.75 7.04
N HIS A 158 8.57 -1.13 8.13
CA HIS A 158 7.29 -1.39 8.76
C HIS A 158 6.39 -0.15 8.72
N PHE A 159 5.16 -0.32 8.26
CA PHE A 159 4.10 0.67 8.36
C PHE A 159 3.03 0.27 9.37
N GLN A 160 2.58 1.27 10.15
CA GLN A 160 1.29 1.27 10.83
C GLN A 160 0.49 2.47 10.29
N ILE A 161 -0.62 2.19 9.62
CA ILE A 161 -1.46 3.21 9.00
C ILE A 161 -2.84 3.16 9.64
N ILE A 162 -3.28 4.27 10.22
CA ILE A 162 -4.60 4.40 10.84
C ILE A 162 -5.42 5.36 9.98
N MET A 163 -6.59 4.91 9.54
CA MET A 163 -7.56 5.74 8.81
C MET A 163 -8.90 5.78 9.55
N ARG A 164 -9.32 6.99 9.96
CA ARG A 164 -10.64 7.26 10.56
C ARG A 164 -11.33 8.39 9.80
N GLY A 165 -12.52 8.12 9.28
CA GLY A 165 -13.12 9.05 8.33
C GLY A 165 -12.19 9.27 7.14
N ASP A 166 -11.83 10.51 6.87
CA ASP A 166 -10.85 10.89 5.85
C ASP A 166 -9.47 11.26 6.44
N ARG A 167 -9.28 11.05 7.75
CA ARG A 167 -8.02 11.36 8.44
C ARG A 167 -7.10 10.15 8.50
N VAL A 168 -5.84 10.41 8.18
CA VAL A 168 -4.77 9.40 8.12
C VAL A 168 -3.65 9.76 9.08
N THR A 169 -3.24 8.78 9.87
CA THR A 169 -2.00 8.81 10.65
C THR A 169 -1.10 7.70 10.13
N VAL A 170 0.17 7.99 9.91
CA VAL A 170 1.16 7.02 9.47
C VAL A 170 2.34 7.02 10.43
N VAL A 171 2.62 5.85 11.00
CA VAL A 171 3.86 5.55 11.70
C VAL A 171 4.70 4.66 10.78
N PHE A 172 5.94 5.04 10.55
CA PHE A 172 6.86 4.36 9.66
C PHE A 172 8.19 4.11 10.38
N ASN A 173 8.58 2.85 10.51
CA ASN A 173 9.76 2.44 11.27
C ASN A 173 9.81 3.10 12.67
N GLU A 174 8.68 3.00 13.41
CA GLU A 174 8.50 3.57 14.76
C GLU A 174 8.52 5.12 14.84
N LYS A 175 8.55 5.81 13.69
CA LYS A 175 8.49 7.28 13.62
C LYS A 175 7.14 7.73 13.10
N LEU A 176 6.54 8.72 13.76
CA LEU A 176 5.35 9.41 13.25
C LEU A 176 5.75 10.23 12.02
N VAL A 177 5.22 9.87 10.85
CA VAL A 177 5.54 10.55 9.57
C VAL A 177 4.36 11.33 9.00
N VAL A 178 3.12 10.96 9.36
CA VAL A 178 1.89 11.73 9.07
C VAL A 178 1.03 11.73 10.33
N ASP A 179 0.63 12.92 10.81
CA ASP A 179 -0.14 13.08 12.03
C ASP A 179 -1.56 13.56 11.72
N ASN A 180 -2.52 12.64 11.69
CA ASN A 180 -3.96 12.91 11.63
C ASN A 180 -4.37 13.89 10.52
N VAL A 181 -3.83 13.73 9.32
CA VAL A 181 -4.02 14.61 8.16
C VAL A 181 -5.20 14.13 7.32
N HIS A 182 -5.97 15.07 6.75
CA HIS A 182 -7.01 14.76 5.78
C HIS A 182 -6.43 14.22 4.47
N LEU A 183 -6.84 13.03 4.06
CA LEU A 183 -6.54 12.48 2.75
C LEU A 183 -7.34 13.22 1.67
N VAL A 184 -6.66 13.84 0.73
CA VAL A 184 -7.31 14.58 -0.36
C VAL A 184 -7.88 13.59 -1.38
N ASN A 185 -9.14 13.80 -1.77
CA ASN A 185 -9.71 13.03 -2.88
C ASN A 185 -8.94 13.36 -4.18
N TYR A 186 -8.23 12.36 -4.70
CA TYR A 186 -7.41 12.49 -5.90
C TYR A 186 -8.23 12.88 -7.14
N TRP A 187 -9.44 12.31 -7.27
CA TRP A 187 -10.31 12.43 -8.44
C TRP A 187 -11.18 13.67 -8.39
N ALA A 188 -11.58 14.07 -7.18
CA ALA A 188 -12.43 15.23 -6.94
C ALA A 188 -11.85 16.06 -5.77
N LYS A 189 -10.86 16.88 -6.05
CA LYS A 189 -10.03 17.60 -5.05
C LYS A 189 -10.81 18.36 -3.97
N LYS A 190 -12.05 18.74 -4.22
CA LYS A 190 -12.94 19.42 -3.26
C LYS A 190 -14.01 18.49 -2.67
N GLY A 191 -14.12 17.26 -3.16
CA GLY A 191 -15.08 16.27 -2.69
C GLY A 191 -14.53 15.40 -1.55
N PRO A 192 -15.40 14.69 -0.83
CA PRO A 192 -14.99 13.73 0.17
C PRO A 192 -14.28 12.53 -0.50
N VAL A 193 -13.42 11.86 0.24
CA VAL A 193 -12.94 10.52 -0.15
C VAL A 193 -14.08 9.51 -0.03
N VAL A 194 -14.01 8.41 -0.78
CA VAL A 194 -15.00 7.33 -0.65
C VAL A 194 -15.03 6.81 0.78
N GLU A 195 -16.24 6.54 1.27
CA GLU A 195 -16.46 6.15 2.66
C GLU A 195 -15.87 4.76 2.97
N LYS A 196 -15.97 3.86 2.00
CA LYS A 196 -15.47 2.48 2.08
C LYS A 196 -14.80 2.11 0.76
N GLY A 197 -13.67 1.41 0.81
CA GLY A 197 -12.95 0.99 -0.39
C GLY A 197 -11.79 0.04 -0.06
N PRO A 198 -11.12 -0.51 -1.09
CA PRO A 198 -10.06 -1.48 -0.91
C PRO A 198 -8.74 -0.86 -0.48
N ILE A 199 -7.85 -1.71 0.01
CA ILE A 199 -6.41 -1.45 0.08
C ILE A 199 -5.79 -1.90 -1.23
N GLN A 200 -4.87 -1.09 -1.79
CA GLN A 200 -4.12 -1.47 -2.98
C GLN A 200 -2.62 -1.32 -2.74
N LEU A 201 -1.85 -2.31 -3.17
CA LEU A 201 -0.41 -2.28 -3.21
C LEU A 201 0.00 -1.88 -4.63
N GLN A 202 0.60 -0.70 -4.77
CA GLN A 202 0.94 -0.13 -6.07
C GLN A 202 2.16 -0.82 -6.68
N THR A 203 2.13 -0.98 -8.00
CA THR A 203 3.28 -1.31 -8.84
C THR A 203 3.64 -0.09 -9.68
N HIS A 204 4.89 0.38 -9.62
CA HIS A 204 5.32 1.59 -10.34
C HIS A 204 6.82 1.59 -10.71
N GLY A 205 7.48 0.45 -10.61
CA GLY A 205 8.87 0.25 -11.00
C GLY A 205 9.75 -0.28 -9.87
N GLY A 206 10.70 -1.16 -10.24
CA GLY A 206 11.54 -1.87 -9.30
C GLY A 206 10.83 -3.01 -8.55
N GLU A 207 11.58 -4.04 -8.18
CA GLU A 207 11.02 -5.11 -7.35
C GLU A 207 10.64 -4.58 -5.97
N ILE A 208 9.46 -4.98 -5.51
CA ILE A 208 9.01 -4.74 -4.13
C ILE A 208 8.45 -6.02 -3.54
N ARG A 209 8.78 -6.28 -2.27
CA ARG A 209 8.32 -7.43 -1.52
C ARG A 209 7.53 -6.97 -0.32
N TRP A 210 6.48 -7.72 0.01
CA TRP A 210 5.56 -7.44 1.10
C TRP A 210 5.35 -8.67 1.95
N LYS A 211 5.11 -8.47 3.24
CA LYS A 211 4.68 -9.53 4.17
C LYS A 211 3.93 -8.93 5.35
N ASP A 212 3.43 -9.80 6.21
CA ASP A 212 2.82 -9.43 7.48
C ASP A 212 1.75 -8.35 7.33
N ILE A 213 0.86 -8.52 6.32
CA ILE A 213 -0.19 -7.57 5.97
C ILE A 213 -1.43 -7.89 6.81
N PHE A 214 -1.64 -7.12 7.86
CA PHE A 214 -2.73 -7.30 8.81
C PHE A 214 -3.60 -6.05 8.88
N LEU A 215 -4.91 -6.24 8.98
CA LEU A 215 -5.85 -5.13 9.12
C LEU A 215 -6.81 -5.40 10.28
N ARG A 216 -7.07 -4.36 11.04
CA ARG A 216 -8.12 -4.32 12.05
C ARG A 216 -9.12 -3.24 11.68
N GLU A 217 -10.40 -3.61 11.53
CA GLU A 217 -11.45 -2.60 11.40
C GLU A 217 -11.67 -1.89 12.73
N LEU A 218 -11.83 -0.58 12.66
CA LEU A 218 -12.02 0.28 13.82
C LEU A 218 -13.49 0.68 13.92
N LEU A 219 -14.05 0.60 15.11
CA LEU A 219 -15.37 1.13 15.42
C LEU A 219 -15.40 2.66 15.25
N GLU A 220 -16.59 3.19 14.98
CA GLU A 220 -16.84 4.65 14.86
C GLU A 220 -16.52 5.42 16.12
#